data_a520ab47b3ebe8c471a5af4b28ebadfb
#
_entry.id   a520ab47b3ebe8c471a5af4b28ebadfb
#
_cell.length_a   1.000
_cell.length_b   1.000
_cell.length_c   1.000
_cell.angle_alpha   90.00
_cell.angle_beta   90.00
_cell.angle_gamma   90.00
#
_symmetry.space_group_name_H-M   'P 1'
#
loop_
_entity.id
_entity.type
_entity.pdbx_description
1 polymer ?
#
loop_
_entity_poly.entity_id
_entity_poly.type
_entity_poly.pdbx_seq_one_letter_code
_entity_poly.pdbx_strand_id
1 'polypeptide(L)'
;IYGPSVPLMMGVNGRPLVSPEEKLVPLMNHGVKLMSMGFLLEGDQPVIWRGPMIMKTIQQFVLQVDWGTLDYLLVDLPPGTGDAQLSLCQTVPLDGGVVVTTPQEASLGVVRKGIAMFERVNVPLLGIVENMSYFTAPGGERVEIFGHGGGAAEAQNQGTTFLGEVPIFTEIREGGDSGVPV
;
A
#
# COMPACT_ATOMS: atom_id res chain seq x y z
N ILE A 1 0.52 -6.43 0.59
CA ILE A 1 0.61 -7.75 1.27
C ILE A 1 -0.56 -8.63 0.86
N TYR A 2 -1.79 -8.20 1.06
CA TYR A 2 -3.00 -8.94 0.72
C TYR A 2 -3.37 -8.82 -0.76
N GLY A 3 -4.01 -9.88 -1.27
CA GLY A 3 -4.80 -9.84 -2.50
C GLY A 3 -4.02 -9.69 -3.80
N PRO A 4 -4.75 -9.80 -4.92
CA PRO A 4 -4.18 -9.79 -6.27
C PRO A 4 -4.01 -8.37 -6.86
N SER A 5 -4.41 -7.31 -6.15
CA SER A 5 -4.51 -5.97 -6.72
C SER A 5 -3.16 -5.42 -7.20
N VAL A 6 -2.12 -5.45 -6.35
CA VAL A 6 -0.79 -4.98 -6.77
C VAL A 6 -0.19 -5.82 -7.89
N PRO A 7 -0.21 -7.18 -7.84
CA PRO A 7 0.14 -8.02 -8.99
C PRO A 7 -0.57 -7.65 -10.29
N LEU A 8 -1.88 -7.48 -10.24
CA LEU A 8 -2.69 -7.10 -11.40
C LEU A 8 -2.25 -5.74 -11.96
N MET A 9 -2.22 -4.71 -11.13
CA MET A 9 -1.86 -3.34 -11.52
C MET A 9 -0.42 -3.23 -12.03
N MET A 10 0.47 -4.13 -11.63
CA MET A 10 1.85 -4.20 -12.10
C MET A 10 2.05 -5.18 -13.25
N GLY A 11 0.98 -5.78 -13.77
CA GLY A 11 1.03 -6.72 -14.89
C GLY A 11 1.88 -7.96 -14.61
N VAL A 12 1.91 -8.42 -13.35
CA VAL A 12 2.74 -9.56 -12.94
C VAL A 12 1.86 -10.76 -12.64
N ASN A 13 2.13 -11.85 -13.34
CA ASN A 13 1.44 -13.12 -13.16
C ASN A 13 2.46 -14.25 -12.90
N GLY A 14 2.04 -15.30 -12.21
CA GLY A 14 2.85 -16.47 -11.97
C GLY A 14 3.16 -16.70 -10.49
N ARG A 15 3.98 -17.72 -10.22
CA ARG A 15 4.40 -18.09 -8.88
C ARG A 15 5.88 -17.78 -8.68
N PRO A 16 6.26 -17.27 -7.50
CA PRO A 16 7.66 -17.13 -7.13
C PRO A 16 8.37 -18.47 -7.16
N LEU A 17 9.56 -18.49 -7.72
CA LEU A 17 10.44 -19.64 -7.66
C LEU A 17 11.15 -19.68 -6.31
N VAL A 18 11.69 -20.85 -5.97
CA VAL A 18 12.56 -21.02 -4.79
C VAL A 18 14.00 -21.13 -5.27
N SER A 19 14.87 -20.33 -4.71
CA SER A 19 16.31 -20.38 -5.02
C SER A 19 16.98 -21.61 -4.42
N PRO A 20 18.20 -21.95 -4.83
CA PRO A 20 18.98 -23.03 -4.20
C PRO A 20 19.21 -22.82 -2.70
N GLU A 21 19.19 -21.58 -2.23
CA GLU A 21 19.31 -21.19 -0.83
C GLU A 21 17.97 -21.19 -0.07
N GLU A 22 16.95 -21.85 -0.65
CA GLU A 22 15.58 -21.95 -0.09
C GLU A 22 14.87 -20.61 0.13
N LYS A 23 15.26 -19.57 -0.63
CA LYS A 23 14.58 -18.25 -0.60
C LYS A 23 13.57 -18.11 -1.73
N LEU A 24 12.51 -17.36 -1.49
CA LEU A 24 11.57 -17.00 -2.52
C LEU A 24 12.19 -15.95 -3.44
N VAL A 25 12.19 -16.21 -4.74
CA VAL A 25 12.65 -15.24 -5.75
C VAL A 25 11.48 -14.31 -6.08
N PRO A 26 11.59 -12.99 -5.83
CA PRO A 26 10.50 -12.06 -6.14
C PRO A 26 10.26 -11.99 -7.64
N LEU A 27 9.00 -11.82 -8.04
CA LEU A 27 8.67 -11.53 -9.42
C LEU A 27 9.04 -10.08 -9.73
N MET A 28 9.29 -9.76 -10.99
CA MET A 28 9.73 -8.42 -11.38
C MET A 28 9.01 -7.96 -12.65
N ASN A 29 8.54 -6.71 -12.62
CA ASN A 29 8.10 -5.97 -13.80
C ASN A 29 8.34 -4.47 -13.61
N HIS A 30 8.43 -3.71 -14.68
CA HIS A 30 8.69 -2.26 -14.66
C HIS A 30 9.88 -1.84 -13.77
N GLY A 31 10.90 -2.71 -13.64
CA GLY A 31 12.07 -2.47 -12.79
C GLY A 31 11.81 -2.62 -11.28
N VAL A 32 10.62 -3.06 -10.88
CA VAL A 32 10.20 -3.24 -9.49
C VAL A 32 10.11 -4.72 -9.15
N LYS A 33 10.73 -5.14 -8.05
CA LYS A 33 10.58 -6.48 -7.47
C LYS A 33 9.30 -6.53 -6.64
N LEU A 34 8.50 -7.56 -6.84
CA LEU A 34 7.20 -7.71 -6.17
C LEU A 34 7.07 -9.03 -5.44
N MET A 35 6.43 -8.95 -4.28
CA MET A 35 5.95 -10.12 -3.56
C MET A 35 4.55 -9.84 -3.01
N SER A 36 3.63 -10.75 -3.22
CA SER A 36 2.24 -10.66 -2.74
C SER A 36 1.73 -12.03 -2.35
N MET A 37 0.83 -12.05 -1.37
CA MET A 37 0.07 -13.25 -1.03
C MET A 37 -0.76 -13.74 -2.22
N GLY A 38 -1.16 -12.84 -3.12
CA GLY A 38 -1.86 -13.18 -4.36
C GLY A 38 -1.08 -14.16 -5.25
N PHE A 39 0.25 -14.17 -5.22
CA PHE A 39 1.07 -15.12 -5.96
C PHE A 39 1.10 -16.54 -5.36
N LEU A 40 0.67 -16.68 -4.11
CA LEU A 40 0.69 -17.94 -3.37
C LEU A 40 -0.67 -18.66 -3.42
N LEU A 41 -1.68 -18.03 -4.00
CA LEU A 41 -3.02 -18.56 -4.11
C LEU A 41 -3.23 -19.28 -5.45
N GLU A 42 -4.02 -20.35 -5.43
CA GLU A 42 -4.45 -21.07 -6.63
C GLU A 42 -5.87 -20.60 -7.02
N GLY A 43 -5.97 -19.87 -8.13
CA GLY A 43 -7.25 -19.45 -8.68
C GLY A 43 -8.04 -18.50 -7.78
N ASP A 44 -9.34 -18.38 -8.02
CA ASP A 44 -10.26 -17.48 -7.30
C ASP A 44 -10.80 -18.07 -5.99
N GLN A 45 -10.09 -18.99 -5.36
CA GLN A 45 -10.57 -19.57 -4.12
C GLN A 45 -10.48 -18.56 -2.96
N PRO A 46 -11.57 -18.32 -2.25
CA PRO A 46 -11.57 -17.47 -1.09
C PRO A 46 -10.73 -18.12 0.03
N VAL A 47 -9.60 -17.55 0.32
CA VAL A 47 -8.76 -18.00 1.44
C VAL A 47 -9.04 -17.13 2.66
N ILE A 48 -9.51 -17.76 3.72
CA ILE A 48 -9.70 -17.07 5.00
C ILE A 48 -8.35 -17.03 5.72
N TRP A 49 -7.70 -15.87 5.63
CA TRP A 49 -6.47 -15.62 6.35
C TRP A 49 -6.75 -15.33 7.83
N ARG A 50 -6.22 -16.17 8.70
CA ARG A 50 -6.24 -15.92 10.14
C ARG A 50 -5.01 -15.12 10.56
N GLY A 51 -5.13 -14.29 11.59
CA GLY A 51 -4.06 -13.42 12.09
C GLY A 51 -2.68 -14.08 12.15
N PRO A 52 -2.51 -15.25 12.81
CA PRO A 52 -1.21 -15.93 12.89
C PRO A 52 -0.61 -16.33 11.53
N MET A 53 -1.45 -16.66 10.55
CA MET A 53 -0.96 -16.98 9.19
C MET A 53 -0.44 -15.73 8.48
N ILE A 54 -1.13 -14.61 8.65
CA ILE A 54 -0.72 -13.33 8.09
C ILE A 54 0.62 -12.90 8.67
N MET A 55 0.77 -12.98 9.99
CA MET A 55 2.02 -12.66 10.67
C MET A 55 3.19 -13.48 10.14
N LYS A 56 3.00 -14.80 10.01
CA LYS A 56 4.01 -15.69 9.44
C LYS A 56 4.36 -15.33 8.00
N THR A 57 3.39 -15.00 7.17
CA THR A 57 3.62 -14.62 5.78
C THR A 57 4.37 -13.30 5.67
N ILE A 58 4.05 -12.30 6.51
CA ILE A 58 4.80 -11.04 6.56
C ILE A 58 6.26 -11.31 6.91
N GLN A 59 6.51 -12.12 7.93
CA GLN A 59 7.88 -12.51 8.31
C GLN A 59 8.61 -13.22 7.16
N GLN A 60 7.92 -14.13 6.46
CA GLN A 60 8.49 -14.79 5.29
C GLN A 60 8.83 -13.79 4.17
N PHE A 61 7.95 -12.85 3.86
CA PHE A 61 8.18 -11.86 2.81
C PHE A 61 9.34 -10.92 3.12
N VAL A 62 9.55 -10.62 4.38
CA VAL A 62 10.66 -9.75 4.79
C VAL A 62 11.97 -10.53 4.87
N LEU A 63 11.97 -11.73 5.46
CA LEU A 63 13.19 -12.45 5.84
C LEU A 63 13.60 -13.56 4.86
N GLN A 64 12.65 -14.13 4.10
CA GLN A 64 12.87 -15.30 3.26
C GLN A 64 12.71 -15.03 1.75
N VAL A 65 12.53 -13.77 1.35
CA VAL A 65 12.57 -13.37 -0.05
C VAL A 65 13.97 -12.90 -0.40
N ASP A 66 14.46 -13.33 -1.55
CA ASP A 66 15.74 -12.85 -2.10
C ASP A 66 15.56 -11.47 -2.76
N TRP A 67 15.44 -10.46 -1.93
CA TRP A 67 15.29 -9.08 -2.39
C TRP A 67 16.57 -8.55 -3.06
N GLY A 68 17.76 -9.09 -2.71
CA GLY A 68 19.04 -8.53 -3.10
C GLY A 68 19.22 -7.11 -2.57
N THR A 69 19.94 -6.28 -3.30
CA THR A 69 20.10 -4.85 -2.94
C THR A 69 18.86 -4.08 -3.37
N LEU A 70 18.28 -3.32 -2.44
CA LEU A 70 17.15 -2.43 -2.66
C LEU A 70 17.50 -1.01 -2.25
N ASP A 71 17.03 -0.02 -2.99
CA ASP A 71 17.02 1.38 -2.56
C ASP A 71 15.87 1.63 -1.56
N TYR A 72 14.71 1.03 -1.84
CA TYR A 72 13.50 1.16 -1.02
C TYR A 72 12.75 -0.17 -0.95
N LEU A 73 12.17 -0.46 0.20
CA LEU A 73 11.15 -1.51 0.39
C LEU A 73 9.83 -0.84 0.75
N LEU A 74 8.89 -0.85 -0.18
CA LEU A 74 7.54 -0.33 0.03
C LEU A 74 6.60 -1.46 0.44
N VAL A 75 5.87 -1.25 1.52
CA VAL A 75 4.90 -2.22 2.01
C VAL A 75 3.51 -1.62 1.96
N ASP A 76 2.70 -2.09 1.01
CA ASP A 76 1.29 -1.75 0.91
C ASP A 76 0.51 -2.54 1.97
N LEU A 77 -0.02 -1.83 2.96
CA LEU A 77 -0.73 -2.39 4.11
C LEU A 77 -2.24 -2.41 3.86
N PRO A 78 -2.96 -3.42 4.36
CA PRO A 78 -4.41 -3.38 4.35
C PRO A 78 -4.93 -2.21 5.20
N PRO A 79 -6.16 -1.74 4.95
CA PRO A 79 -6.74 -0.66 5.76
C PRO A 79 -6.96 -1.11 7.21
N GLY A 80 -6.91 -0.14 8.12
CA GLY A 80 -7.20 -0.35 9.55
C GLY A 80 -5.95 -0.54 10.40
N THR A 81 -6.16 -1.05 11.62
CA THR A 81 -5.13 -1.15 12.68
C THR A 81 -4.98 -2.61 13.16
N GLY A 82 -5.01 -3.55 12.22
CA GLY A 82 -5.02 -4.98 12.53
C GLY A 82 -3.64 -5.59 12.81
N ASP A 83 -3.65 -6.90 13.01
CA ASP A 83 -2.45 -7.68 13.36
C ASP A 83 -1.33 -7.60 12.30
N ALA A 84 -1.69 -7.37 11.03
CA ALA A 84 -0.72 -7.27 9.93
C ALA A 84 0.22 -6.08 10.11
N GLN A 85 -0.33 -4.91 10.41
CA GLN A 85 0.42 -3.67 10.63
C GLN A 85 1.32 -3.81 11.86
N LEU A 86 0.78 -4.32 12.97
CA LEU A 86 1.54 -4.53 14.21
C LEU A 86 2.68 -5.54 13.98
N SER A 87 2.41 -6.64 13.28
CA SER A 87 3.42 -7.66 12.98
C SER A 87 4.58 -7.10 12.14
N LEU A 88 4.26 -6.30 11.13
CA LEU A 88 5.29 -5.65 10.32
C LEU A 88 6.18 -4.74 11.17
N CYS A 89 5.57 -3.85 11.94
CA CYS A 89 6.31 -2.91 12.80
C CYS A 89 7.17 -3.60 13.86
N GLN A 90 6.80 -4.81 14.27
CA GLN A 90 7.59 -5.62 15.21
C GLN A 90 8.70 -6.42 14.53
N THR A 91 8.57 -6.69 13.23
CA THR A 91 9.50 -7.55 12.49
C THR A 91 10.62 -6.75 11.82
N VAL A 92 10.33 -5.51 11.42
CA VAL A 92 11.23 -4.68 10.61
C VAL A 92 11.35 -3.30 11.24
N PRO A 93 12.57 -2.75 11.38
CA PRO A 93 12.73 -1.32 11.62
C PRO A 93 12.21 -0.56 10.39
N LEU A 94 11.18 0.24 10.59
CA LEU A 94 10.57 1.06 9.54
C LEU A 94 11.12 2.48 9.60
N ASP A 95 11.53 3.02 8.47
CA ASP A 95 11.94 4.43 8.36
C ASP A 95 10.76 5.38 8.55
N GLY A 96 9.54 4.93 8.21
CA GLY A 96 8.31 5.65 8.48
C GLY A 96 7.11 5.13 7.70
N GLY A 97 5.96 5.72 7.97
CA GLY A 97 4.69 5.45 7.30
C GLY A 97 4.20 6.65 6.49
N VAL A 98 3.67 6.39 5.32
CA VAL A 98 2.90 7.35 4.52
C VAL A 98 1.44 6.96 4.61
N VAL A 99 0.60 7.94 4.89
CA VAL A 99 -0.85 7.74 4.95
C VAL A 99 -1.48 8.25 3.66
N VAL A 100 -2.32 7.42 3.04
CA VAL A 100 -3.12 7.79 1.87
C VAL A 100 -4.58 7.86 2.27
N THR A 101 -5.24 8.98 1.99
CA THR A 101 -6.65 9.22 2.32
C THR A 101 -7.39 9.84 1.14
N THR A 102 -8.71 9.85 1.20
CA THR A 102 -9.55 10.73 0.38
C THR A 102 -10.03 11.91 1.23
N PRO A 103 -10.52 13.02 0.63
CA PRO A 103 -10.89 14.22 1.41
C PRO A 103 -12.03 14.04 2.40
N GLN A 104 -12.83 12.99 2.27
CA GLN A 104 -14.07 12.76 3.05
C GLN A 104 -13.79 12.44 4.51
N GLU A 105 -14.62 12.93 5.41
CA GLU A 105 -14.51 12.67 6.84
C GLU A 105 -14.57 11.18 7.21
N ALA A 106 -15.32 10.37 6.46
CA ALA A 106 -15.36 8.92 6.66
C ALA A 106 -13.97 8.26 6.49
N SER A 107 -13.19 8.69 5.49
CA SER A 107 -11.82 8.23 5.27
C SER A 107 -10.86 8.75 6.33
N LEU A 108 -10.98 10.04 6.67
CA LEU A 108 -10.16 10.67 7.70
C LEU A 108 -10.33 10.01 9.06
N GLY A 109 -11.55 9.58 9.41
CA GLY A 109 -11.82 8.83 10.63
C GLY A 109 -11.08 7.49 10.73
N VAL A 110 -10.88 6.80 9.60
CA VAL A 110 -10.06 5.56 9.53
C VAL A 110 -8.58 5.89 9.63
N VAL A 111 -8.15 6.92 8.93
CA VAL A 111 -6.75 7.39 8.89
C VAL A 111 -6.25 7.77 10.27
N ARG A 112 -7.02 8.52 11.05
CA ARG A 112 -6.66 8.91 12.43
C ARG A 112 -6.34 7.71 13.31
N LYS A 113 -7.06 6.59 13.14
CA LYS A 113 -6.77 5.34 13.87
C LYS A 113 -5.44 4.71 13.41
N GLY A 114 -5.15 4.77 12.11
CA GLY A 114 -3.89 4.30 11.56
C GLY A 114 -2.69 5.13 12.06
N ILE A 115 -2.83 6.45 12.10
CA ILE A 115 -1.81 7.36 12.64
C ILE A 115 -1.54 7.06 14.11
N ALA A 116 -2.59 6.95 14.94
CA ALA A 116 -2.45 6.61 16.35
C ALA A 116 -1.81 5.24 16.58
N MET A 117 -1.98 4.31 15.63
CA MET A 117 -1.25 3.03 15.69
C MET A 117 0.25 3.23 15.41
N PHE A 118 0.64 3.99 14.37
CA PHE A 118 2.04 4.29 14.07
C PHE A 118 2.74 4.94 15.28
N GLU A 119 2.10 5.88 15.93
CA GLU A 119 2.60 6.50 17.16
C GLU A 119 2.87 5.46 18.26
N ARG A 120 1.91 4.55 18.50
CA ARG A 120 2.05 3.51 19.55
C ARG A 120 3.20 2.53 19.29
N VAL A 121 3.55 2.30 18.03
CA VAL A 121 4.66 1.40 17.67
C VAL A 121 5.94 2.15 17.31
N ASN A 122 5.99 3.45 17.60
CA ASN A 122 7.13 4.34 17.34
C ASN A 122 7.59 4.37 15.87
N VAL A 123 6.65 4.30 14.93
CA VAL A 123 6.91 4.47 13.50
C VAL A 123 6.66 5.94 13.13
N PRO A 124 7.67 6.66 12.61
CA PRO A 124 7.49 8.06 12.20
C PRO A 124 6.44 8.21 11.11
N LEU A 125 5.57 9.21 11.23
CA LEU A 125 4.65 9.59 10.17
C LEU A 125 5.37 10.54 9.21
N LEU A 126 5.69 10.07 7.99
CA LEU A 126 6.41 10.84 6.98
C LEU A 126 5.52 11.87 6.30
N GLY A 127 4.23 11.59 6.20
CA GLY A 127 3.26 12.53 5.67
C GLY A 127 1.96 11.89 5.18
N ILE A 128 1.09 12.76 4.67
CA ILE A 128 -0.25 12.39 4.17
C ILE A 128 -0.37 12.76 2.71
N VAL A 129 -0.89 11.82 1.90
CA VAL A 129 -1.29 12.01 0.50
C VAL A 129 -2.81 12.04 0.43
N GLU A 130 -3.38 13.04 -0.22
CA GLU A 130 -4.81 13.08 -0.53
C GLU A 130 -5.05 12.51 -1.93
N ASN A 131 -5.61 11.32 -1.98
CA ASN A 131 -5.99 10.63 -3.21
C ASN A 131 -7.42 10.96 -3.61
N MET A 132 -7.73 10.89 -4.90
CA MET A 132 -9.03 11.25 -5.47
C MET A 132 -9.46 12.67 -5.08
N SER A 133 -8.50 13.59 -4.98
CA SER A 133 -8.75 14.91 -4.43
C SER A 133 -9.62 15.78 -5.36
N TYR A 134 -9.52 15.57 -6.66
CA TYR A 134 -10.39 16.24 -7.63
C TYR A 134 -10.42 15.49 -8.96
N PHE A 135 -11.34 15.85 -9.81
CA PHE A 135 -11.44 15.46 -11.22
C PHE A 135 -11.36 16.69 -12.10
N THR A 136 -10.61 16.62 -13.20
CA THR A 136 -10.59 17.67 -14.20
C THR A 136 -11.58 17.32 -15.31
N ALA A 137 -12.67 18.09 -15.42
CA ALA A 137 -13.67 17.91 -16.47
C ALA A 137 -13.09 18.24 -17.86
N PRO A 138 -13.70 17.76 -18.97
CA PRO A 138 -13.20 18.03 -20.33
C PRO A 138 -13.02 19.50 -20.67
N GLY A 139 -13.74 20.39 -20.01
CA GLY A 139 -13.61 21.87 -20.13
C GLY A 139 -12.47 22.49 -19.32
N GLY A 140 -11.69 21.68 -18.57
CA GLY A 140 -10.63 22.15 -17.68
C GLY A 140 -11.11 22.57 -16.29
N GLU A 141 -12.39 22.44 -16.00
CA GLU A 141 -12.96 22.75 -14.68
C GLU A 141 -12.56 21.70 -13.67
N ARG A 142 -12.11 22.14 -12.49
CA ARG A 142 -11.83 21.25 -11.33
C ARG A 142 -13.14 20.95 -10.59
N VAL A 143 -13.45 19.67 -10.45
CA VAL A 143 -14.63 19.17 -9.74
C VAL A 143 -14.19 18.37 -8.52
N GLU A 144 -14.60 18.78 -7.35
CA GLU A 144 -14.24 18.16 -6.06
C GLU A 144 -15.31 17.15 -5.65
N ILE A 145 -15.27 15.97 -6.29
CA ILE A 145 -16.32 14.94 -6.15
C ILE A 145 -16.46 14.47 -4.71
N PHE A 146 -15.34 14.35 -3.98
CA PHE A 146 -15.28 13.87 -2.60
C PHE A 146 -15.02 14.97 -1.56
N GLY A 147 -15.15 16.22 -1.92
CA GLY A 147 -14.76 17.35 -1.10
C GLY A 147 -13.32 17.76 -1.35
N HIS A 148 -12.78 18.62 -0.51
CA HIS A 148 -11.48 19.26 -0.73
C HIS A 148 -10.71 19.46 0.57
N GLY A 149 -9.39 19.26 0.52
CA GLY A 149 -8.45 19.70 1.54
C GLY A 149 -8.49 18.93 2.86
N GLY A 150 -9.25 17.83 2.94
CA GLY A 150 -9.32 17.02 4.15
C GLY A 150 -7.98 16.44 4.56
N GLY A 151 -7.19 15.96 3.58
CA GLY A 151 -5.84 15.42 3.81
C GLY A 151 -4.86 16.51 4.27
N ALA A 152 -4.93 17.70 3.69
CA ALA A 152 -4.08 18.83 4.10
C ALA A 152 -4.42 19.31 5.51
N ALA A 153 -5.71 19.43 5.85
CA ALA A 153 -6.15 19.77 7.19
C ALA A 153 -5.72 18.72 8.21
N GLU A 154 -5.83 17.43 7.87
CA GLU A 154 -5.39 16.34 8.76
C GLU A 154 -3.87 16.36 8.95
N ALA A 155 -3.08 16.62 7.91
CA ALA A 155 -1.64 16.76 8.03
C ALA A 155 -1.25 17.89 9.00
N GLN A 156 -1.94 19.03 8.90
CA GLN A 156 -1.75 20.14 9.82
C GLN A 156 -2.11 19.76 11.27
N ASN A 157 -3.25 19.08 11.46
CA ASN A 157 -3.70 18.62 12.79
C ASN A 157 -2.72 17.64 13.45
N GLN A 158 -2.09 16.79 12.64
CA GLN A 158 -1.12 15.79 13.09
C GLN A 158 0.32 16.33 13.17
N GLY A 159 0.55 17.58 12.79
CA GLY A 159 1.89 18.17 12.77
C GLY A 159 2.85 17.48 11.80
N THR A 160 2.34 16.89 10.71
CA THR A 160 3.13 16.18 9.69
C THR A 160 3.08 16.88 8.34
N THR A 161 3.84 16.38 7.37
CA THR A 161 3.91 16.94 6.02
C THR A 161 2.69 16.54 5.20
N PHE A 162 2.05 17.51 4.52
CA PHE A 162 1.16 17.22 3.42
C PHE A 162 1.99 16.97 2.16
N LEU A 163 2.00 15.73 1.66
CA LEU A 163 2.84 15.31 0.55
C LEU A 163 2.26 15.69 -0.81
N GLY A 164 0.96 15.93 -0.89
CA GLY A 164 0.31 16.39 -2.09
C GLY A 164 -1.03 15.73 -2.40
N GLU A 165 -1.59 16.12 -3.52
CA GLU A 165 -2.86 15.65 -4.06
C GLU A 165 -2.64 14.71 -5.24
N VAL A 166 -3.42 13.65 -5.33
CA VAL A 166 -3.53 12.79 -6.51
C VAL A 166 -4.95 12.91 -7.04
N PRO A 167 -5.14 13.47 -8.22
CA PRO A 167 -6.47 13.61 -8.81
C PRO A 167 -7.01 12.28 -9.35
N ILE A 168 -8.29 12.30 -9.72
CA ILE A 168 -8.92 11.18 -10.43
C ILE A 168 -8.53 11.29 -11.91
N PHE A 169 -7.69 10.38 -12.38
CA PHE A 169 -7.30 10.25 -13.77
C PHE A 169 -7.78 8.93 -14.35
N THR A 170 -8.35 8.99 -15.55
CA THR A 170 -8.76 7.80 -16.29
C THR A 170 -7.57 6.89 -16.59
N GLU A 171 -6.42 7.49 -16.90
CA GLU A 171 -5.17 6.82 -17.23
C GLU A 171 -4.64 5.97 -16.07
N ILE A 172 -4.80 6.42 -14.83
CA ILE A 172 -4.41 5.63 -13.63
C ILE A 172 -5.25 4.34 -13.57
N ARG A 173 -6.56 4.44 -13.80
CA ARG A 173 -7.44 3.28 -13.84
C ARG A 173 -7.08 2.34 -14.99
N GLU A 174 -6.96 2.87 -16.20
CA GLU A 174 -6.63 2.08 -17.41
C GLU A 174 -5.27 1.42 -17.30
N GLY A 175 -4.29 2.14 -16.79
CA GLY A 175 -2.95 1.61 -16.50
C GLY A 175 -3.01 0.47 -15.47
N GLY A 176 -3.74 0.66 -14.38
CA GLY A 176 -3.94 -0.37 -13.36
C GLY A 176 -4.65 -1.61 -13.90
N ASP A 177 -5.69 -1.45 -14.72
CA ASP A 177 -6.43 -2.57 -15.32
C ASP A 177 -5.60 -3.34 -16.36
N SER A 178 -4.72 -2.64 -17.08
CA SER A 178 -3.86 -3.23 -18.12
C SER A 178 -2.51 -3.76 -17.60
N GLY A 179 -2.18 -3.49 -16.35
CA GLY A 179 -0.89 -3.88 -15.76
C GLY A 179 0.29 -3.03 -16.26
N VAL A 180 0.00 -1.84 -16.75
CA VAL A 180 0.99 -0.85 -17.21
C VAL A 180 0.79 0.44 -16.40
N PRO A 181 1.36 0.51 -15.19
CA PRO A 181 1.19 1.66 -14.30
C PRO A 181 1.73 2.94 -14.95
N VAL A 182 1.08 4.06 -14.66
CA VAL A 182 1.45 5.39 -15.16
C VAL A 182 2.64 5.97 -14.38
#